data_8631f1798df1ae80a6dce2e31ec58d30
#
_entry.id   8631f1798df1ae80a6dce2e31ec58d30
#
_cell.length_a   1.000
_cell.length_b   1.000
_cell.length_c   1.000
_cell.angle_alpha   90.00
_cell.angle_beta   90.00
_cell.angle_gamma   90.00
#
_symmetry.space_group_name_H-M   'P 1'
#
loop_
_entity.id
_entity.type
_entity.pdbx_description
1 polymer ?
#
loop_
_entity_poly.entity_id
_entity_poly.type
_entity_poly.pdbx_seq_one_letter_code
_entity_poly.pdbx_strand_id
1 'polypeptide(L)'
;MKIENIDKYKDNYQQYLHLGPDVKMKMLWHHGYWDGPLTGLCLLNDSRETEPNNQKYWFECVELWMDNNSYPEDDDDFVAPWWRRFLVIKPTDDQLLDIEARHAKFQRMVGTHCDYNDEGVRGYFSYGETTTKEYVAQYYKEAPYDTRVVCDLNDDQIIGWIEL
;
A
#
# COMPACT_ATOMS: atom_id res chain seq x y z
N MET A 1 -5.76 0.02 14.53
CA MET A 1 -7.11 0.36 14.03
C MET A 1 -7.76 -0.91 13.50
N LYS A 2 -9.01 -1.18 13.78
CA LYS A 2 -9.75 -2.28 13.18
C LYS A 2 -10.16 -1.91 11.75
N ILE A 3 -10.27 -2.88 10.85
CA ILE A 3 -10.75 -2.73 9.46
C ILE A 3 -12.02 -1.85 9.37
N GLU A 4 -12.84 -1.87 10.39
CA GLU A 4 -14.05 -1.05 10.54
C GLU A 4 -13.84 0.46 10.27
N ASN A 5 -12.61 0.97 10.41
CA ASN A 5 -12.34 2.39 10.20
C ASN A 5 -12.01 2.74 8.74
N ILE A 6 -11.55 1.80 7.90
CA ILE A 6 -11.33 2.05 6.46
C ILE A 6 -12.66 2.15 5.73
N ASP A 7 -13.63 1.32 6.11
CA ASP A 7 -14.96 1.38 5.51
C ASP A 7 -15.62 2.76 5.72
N LYS A 8 -15.29 3.45 6.81
CA LYS A 8 -15.70 4.85 7.05
C LYS A 8 -15.21 5.79 5.93
N TYR A 9 -14.03 5.54 5.35
CA TYR A 9 -13.45 6.41 4.33
C TYR A 9 -13.87 6.03 2.92
N LYS A 10 -14.28 4.80 2.65
CA LYS A 10 -14.69 4.35 1.32
C LYS A 10 -15.83 5.21 0.77
N ASP A 11 -16.77 5.59 1.61
CA ASP A 11 -17.92 6.40 1.19
C ASP A 11 -17.64 7.92 1.21
N ASN A 12 -16.55 8.35 1.86
CA ASN A 12 -16.32 9.75 2.19
C ASN A 12 -14.92 10.28 1.81
N TYR A 13 -14.06 9.48 1.14
CA TYR A 13 -12.70 9.92 0.83
C TYR A 13 -12.67 11.17 -0.06
N GLN A 14 -13.70 11.38 -0.87
CA GLN A 14 -13.83 12.54 -1.77
C GLN A 14 -13.95 13.89 -1.04
N GLN A 15 -14.22 13.89 0.26
CA GLN A 15 -14.18 15.12 1.07
C GLN A 15 -12.75 15.64 1.27
N TYR A 16 -11.73 14.77 1.09
CA TYR A 16 -10.33 15.15 1.20
C TYR A 16 -9.79 15.69 -0.12
N LEU A 17 -8.65 16.36 -0.07
CA LEU A 17 -8.01 16.94 -1.24
C LEU A 17 -7.64 15.86 -2.28
N HIS A 18 -8.08 16.04 -3.51
CA HIS A 18 -7.50 15.29 -4.64
C HIS A 18 -6.11 15.88 -4.95
N LEU A 19 -5.07 15.06 -4.81
CA LEU A 19 -3.68 15.53 -4.95
C LEU A 19 -3.32 15.93 -6.39
N GLY A 20 -4.14 15.48 -7.35
CA GLY A 20 -4.03 15.87 -8.76
C GLY A 20 -3.01 15.06 -9.55
N PRO A 21 -2.99 15.27 -10.87
CA PRO A 21 -2.20 14.45 -11.80
C PRO A 21 -0.68 14.73 -11.74
N ASP A 22 -0.28 15.86 -11.14
CA ASP A 22 1.14 16.25 -11.02
C ASP A 22 1.84 15.49 -9.90
N VAL A 23 1.07 14.94 -8.95
CA VAL A 23 1.59 14.14 -7.84
C VAL A 23 1.64 12.67 -8.26
N LYS A 24 2.84 12.07 -8.18
CA LYS A 24 3.05 10.66 -8.47
C LYS A 24 3.36 9.91 -7.19
N MET A 25 2.70 8.78 -7.00
CA MET A 25 2.99 7.87 -5.89
C MET A 25 4.07 6.88 -6.32
N LYS A 26 5.18 6.84 -5.58
CA LYS A 26 6.20 5.82 -5.68
C LYS A 26 6.06 4.86 -4.51
N MET A 27 5.56 3.67 -4.75
CA MET A 27 5.42 2.64 -3.71
C MET A 27 6.79 2.14 -3.27
N LEU A 28 7.00 2.01 -1.97
CA LEU A 28 8.17 1.39 -1.36
C LEU A 28 7.92 -0.09 -1.08
N TRP A 29 6.75 -0.38 -0.55
CA TRP A 29 6.23 -1.72 -0.35
C TRP A 29 4.71 -1.68 -0.12
N HIS A 30 4.04 -2.84 -0.26
CA HIS A 30 2.60 -2.94 -0.02
C HIS A 30 2.22 -4.29 0.57
N HIS A 31 1.07 -4.35 1.21
CA HIS A 31 0.34 -5.57 1.54
C HIS A 31 -0.83 -5.77 0.58
N GLY A 32 -1.33 -7.01 0.50
CA GLY A 32 -2.41 -7.36 -0.42
C GLY A 32 -1.87 -8.01 -1.69
N TYR A 33 -1.14 -9.12 -1.53
CA TYR A 33 -0.41 -9.79 -2.62
C TYR A 33 -1.30 -10.18 -3.80
N TRP A 34 -2.47 -10.76 -3.53
CA TRP A 34 -3.36 -11.29 -4.56
C TRP A 34 -4.20 -10.21 -5.25
N ASP A 35 -4.61 -9.21 -4.49
CA ASP A 35 -5.47 -8.14 -4.98
C ASP A 35 -4.66 -6.91 -5.44
N GLY A 36 -3.33 -7.02 -5.45
CA GLY A 36 -2.41 -5.91 -5.69
C GLY A 36 -2.25 -4.99 -4.49
N PRO A 37 -1.72 -3.77 -4.67
CA PRO A 37 -1.46 -2.87 -3.57
C PRO A 37 -2.78 -2.40 -2.93
N LEU A 38 -2.99 -2.79 -1.68
CA LEU A 38 -4.12 -2.32 -0.87
C LEU A 38 -3.69 -1.33 0.19
N THR A 39 -2.59 -1.62 0.87
CA THR A 39 -2.03 -0.75 1.92
C THR A 39 -0.51 -0.81 1.89
N GLY A 40 0.17 0.24 2.27
CA GLY A 40 1.63 0.21 2.30
C GLY A 40 2.26 1.58 2.52
N LEU A 41 3.55 1.64 2.24
CA LEU A 41 4.37 2.83 2.39
C LEU A 41 4.81 3.36 1.02
N CYS A 42 4.75 4.66 0.83
CA CYS A 42 5.11 5.32 -0.41
C CYS A 42 5.86 6.64 -0.19
N LEU A 43 6.46 7.12 -1.26
CA LEU A 43 6.88 8.52 -1.42
C LEU A 43 5.90 9.21 -2.37
N LEU A 44 5.74 10.51 -2.20
CA LEU A 44 5.05 11.35 -3.17
C LEU A 44 6.06 12.23 -3.88
N ASN A 45 6.02 12.24 -5.19
CA ASN A 45 6.81 13.11 -6.04
C ASN A 45 5.85 14.07 -6.74
N ASP A 46 5.94 15.34 -6.40
CA ASP A 46 5.23 16.41 -7.12
C ASP A 46 6.13 16.93 -8.25
N SER A 47 5.68 16.81 -9.48
CA SER A 47 6.47 17.23 -10.65
C SER A 47 6.74 18.75 -10.68
N ARG A 48 6.05 19.52 -9.84
CA ARG A 48 6.24 20.97 -9.67
C ARG A 48 7.33 21.32 -8.67
N GLU A 49 7.76 20.36 -7.84
CA GLU A 49 8.82 20.55 -6.87
C GLU A 49 10.18 20.25 -7.49
N THR A 50 11.17 21.07 -7.18
CA THR A 50 12.54 20.93 -7.69
C THR A 50 13.40 20.00 -6.85
N GLU A 51 13.00 19.77 -5.59
CA GLU A 51 13.72 18.92 -4.66
C GLU A 51 12.93 17.64 -4.39
N PRO A 52 13.58 16.48 -4.34
CA PRO A 52 12.90 15.23 -4.05
C PRO A 52 12.35 15.23 -2.63
N ASN A 53 11.07 14.98 -2.49
CA ASN A 53 10.44 14.80 -1.20
C ASN A 53 10.70 13.38 -0.68
N ASN A 54 11.54 13.25 0.35
CA ASN A 54 11.85 11.97 0.99
C ASN A 54 10.88 11.63 2.13
N GLN A 55 9.83 12.42 2.33
CA GLN A 55 8.79 12.14 3.31
C GLN A 55 8.06 10.87 2.92
N LYS A 56 8.00 9.92 3.85
CA LYS A 56 7.23 8.68 3.70
C LYS A 56 5.80 8.90 4.13
N TYR A 57 4.88 8.31 3.36
CA TYR A 57 3.44 8.35 3.59
C TYR A 57 2.88 6.94 3.63
N TRP A 58 1.87 6.73 4.47
CA TRP A 58 1.05 5.54 4.44
C TRP A 58 -0.06 5.71 3.41
N PHE A 59 -0.41 4.65 2.69
CA PHE A 59 -1.55 4.66 1.79
C PHE A 59 -2.52 3.53 2.08
N GLU A 60 -3.80 3.79 1.85
CA GLU A 60 -4.91 2.85 2.02
C GLU A 60 -5.80 2.87 0.79
N CYS A 61 -6.05 1.72 0.18
CA CYS A 61 -6.98 1.61 -0.94
C CYS A 61 -8.41 1.76 -0.46
N VAL A 62 -9.08 2.80 -0.90
CA VAL A 62 -10.49 3.09 -0.55
C VAL A 62 -11.45 2.69 -1.65
N GLU A 63 -10.99 2.59 -2.88
CA GLU A 63 -11.79 2.16 -4.01
C GLU A 63 -10.95 1.34 -4.98
N LEU A 64 -11.52 0.24 -5.43
CA LEU A 64 -10.94 -0.67 -6.39
C LEU A 64 -12.02 -1.05 -7.39
N TRP A 65 -11.78 -0.82 -8.67
CA TRP A 65 -12.68 -1.27 -9.72
C TRP A 65 -11.93 -1.78 -10.94
N MET A 66 -12.60 -2.64 -11.68
CA MET A 66 -12.15 -3.12 -12.98
C MET A 66 -13.01 -2.47 -14.07
N ASP A 67 -12.39 -2.09 -15.16
CA ASP A 67 -13.15 -1.76 -16.37
C ASP A 67 -13.61 -3.06 -17.06
N ASN A 68 -14.84 -3.47 -16.71
CA ASN A 68 -15.45 -4.68 -17.29
C ASN A 68 -15.69 -4.59 -18.80
N ASN A 69 -15.57 -3.41 -19.40
CA ASN A 69 -15.73 -3.23 -20.85
C ASN A 69 -14.47 -3.55 -21.64
N SER A 70 -13.37 -3.80 -20.98
CA SER A 70 -12.06 -4.03 -21.59
C SER A 70 -11.68 -5.51 -21.72
N TYR A 71 -12.58 -6.46 -21.42
CA TYR A 71 -12.32 -7.88 -21.64
C TYR A 71 -12.48 -8.26 -23.11
N PRO A 72 -11.41 -8.52 -23.87
CA PRO A 72 -11.52 -9.31 -25.09
C PRO A 72 -11.82 -10.75 -24.67
N GLU A 73 -12.87 -11.33 -25.24
CA GLU A 73 -13.37 -12.67 -24.85
C GLU A 73 -12.38 -13.82 -25.10
N ASP A 74 -11.22 -13.56 -25.74
CA ASP A 74 -10.31 -14.58 -26.25
C ASP A 74 -8.81 -14.35 -25.95
N ASP A 75 -8.42 -13.49 -24.99
CA ASP A 75 -7.02 -13.23 -24.70
C ASP A 75 -6.66 -13.64 -23.28
N ASP A 76 -6.11 -14.83 -23.13
CA ASP A 76 -5.66 -15.41 -21.85
C ASP A 76 -4.53 -14.60 -21.16
N ASP A 77 -3.85 -13.70 -21.92
CA ASP A 77 -2.78 -12.83 -21.43
C ASP A 77 -3.28 -11.42 -21.05
N PHE A 78 -4.57 -11.14 -21.16
CA PHE A 78 -5.11 -9.83 -20.86
C PHE A 78 -5.18 -9.56 -19.35
N VAL A 79 -4.37 -8.62 -18.92
CA VAL A 79 -4.47 -8.06 -17.57
C VAL A 79 -5.42 -6.87 -17.59
N ALA A 80 -6.64 -7.05 -17.08
CA ALA A 80 -7.59 -5.96 -16.95
C ALA A 80 -6.95 -4.79 -16.19
N PRO A 81 -7.09 -3.54 -16.69
CA PRO A 81 -6.61 -2.40 -15.95
C PRO A 81 -7.41 -2.27 -14.64
N TRP A 82 -6.71 -2.44 -13.54
CA TRP A 82 -7.26 -2.21 -12.22
C TRP A 82 -7.03 -0.76 -11.86
N TRP A 83 -8.10 -0.02 -11.66
CA TRP A 83 -8.07 1.34 -11.16
C TRP A 83 -8.19 1.32 -9.64
N ARG A 84 -7.38 2.10 -8.97
CA ARG A 84 -7.40 2.22 -7.51
C ARG A 84 -7.37 3.66 -7.09
N ARG A 85 -8.12 3.95 -6.03
CA ARG A 85 -8.01 5.20 -5.30
C ARG A 85 -7.45 4.92 -3.92
N PHE A 86 -6.48 5.72 -3.56
CA PHE A 86 -5.79 5.59 -2.29
C PHE A 86 -5.94 6.86 -1.48
N LEU A 87 -6.31 6.73 -0.21
CA LEU A 87 -6.03 7.76 0.78
C LEU A 87 -4.54 7.77 1.06
N VAL A 88 -3.99 8.96 1.17
CA VAL A 88 -2.60 9.19 1.53
C VAL A 88 -2.54 9.87 2.89
N ILE A 89 -1.77 9.28 3.78
CA ILE A 89 -1.77 9.61 5.19
C ILE A 89 -0.33 9.89 5.61
N LYS A 90 -0.13 10.99 6.35
CA LYS A 90 1.15 11.35 6.93
C LYS A 90 1.26 10.74 8.33
N PRO A 91 2.02 9.65 8.52
CA PRO A 91 2.22 9.10 9.85
C PRO A 91 3.05 10.04 10.71
N THR A 92 2.89 9.95 12.03
CA THR A 92 3.86 10.51 12.97
C THR A 92 5.17 9.72 12.91
N ASP A 93 6.25 10.28 13.47
CA ASP A 93 7.54 9.59 13.50
C ASP A 93 7.46 8.26 14.26
N ASP A 94 6.73 8.20 15.37
CA ASP A 94 6.53 6.97 16.14
C ASP A 94 5.73 5.94 15.37
N GLN A 95 4.67 6.36 14.67
CA GLN A 95 3.89 5.48 13.79
C GLN A 95 4.75 4.96 12.65
N LEU A 96 5.57 5.80 12.04
CA LEU A 96 6.47 5.39 10.96
C LEU A 96 7.47 4.35 11.44
N LEU A 97 8.06 4.53 12.62
CA LEU A 97 8.96 3.54 13.23
C LEU A 97 8.26 2.19 13.44
N ASP A 98 7.03 2.18 13.94
CA ASP A 98 6.25 0.94 14.13
C ASP A 98 5.91 0.28 12.79
N ILE A 99 5.51 1.05 11.80
CA ILE A 99 5.25 0.59 10.42
C ILE A 99 6.48 -0.11 9.86
N GLU A 100 7.63 0.54 9.90
CA GLU A 100 8.89 0.00 9.37
C GLU A 100 9.36 -1.24 10.15
N ALA A 101 9.21 -1.24 11.46
CA ALA A 101 9.56 -2.41 12.28
C ALA A 101 8.70 -3.64 11.95
N ARG A 102 7.40 -3.44 11.73
CA ARG A 102 6.48 -4.52 11.33
C ARG A 102 6.81 -5.03 9.93
N HIS A 103 7.10 -4.14 9.00
CA HIS A 103 7.51 -4.55 7.67
C HIS A 103 8.84 -5.31 7.67
N ALA A 104 9.83 -4.86 8.46
CA ALA A 104 11.08 -5.58 8.63
C ALA A 104 10.87 -6.98 9.24
N LYS A 105 9.92 -7.13 10.18
CA LYS A 105 9.50 -8.45 10.69
C LYS A 105 8.92 -9.32 9.57
N PHE A 106 8.03 -8.76 8.74
CA PHE A 106 7.47 -9.45 7.59
C PHE A 106 8.56 -9.93 6.63
N GLN A 107 9.50 -9.06 6.27
CA GLN A 107 10.62 -9.41 5.38
C GLN A 107 11.45 -10.59 5.91
N ARG A 108 11.75 -10.61 7.22
CA ARG A 108 12.51 -11.70 7.83
C ARG A 108 11.75 -13.02 7.89
N MET A 109 10.46 -13.00 8.18
CA MET A 109 9.66 -14.20 8.46
C MET A 109 8.95 -14.73 7.21
N VAL A 110 8.59 -13.85 6.28
CA VAL A 110 7.78 -14.20 5.10
C VAL A 110 8.56 -13.99 3.81
N GLY A 111 9.13 -12.82 3.59
CA GLY A 111 9.91 -12.52 2.40
C GLY A 111 9.75 -11.08 1.90
N THR A 112 10.36 -10.79 0.75
CA THR A 112 10.46 -9.45 0.16
C THR A 112 9.56 -9.25 -1.07
N HIS A 113 8.64 -10.14 -1.32
CA HIS A 113 7.76 -10.11 -2.52
C HIS A 113 6.79 -8.92 -2.56
N CYS A 114 6.67 -8.18 -1.47
CA CYS A 114 5.85 -6.97 -1.39
C CYS A 114 6.64 -5.67 -1.55
N ASP A 115 7.96 -5.77 -1.77
CA ASP A 115 8.85 -4.61 -1.87
C ASP A 115 8.99 -4.15 -3.33
N TYR A 116 9.30 -2.88 -3.51
CA TYR A 116 9.65 -2.29 -4.79
C TYR A 116 11.11 -1.81 -4.76
N ASN A 117 11.80 -1.95 -5.88
CA ASN A 117 13.14 -1.38 -6.03
C ASN A 117 13.07 0.13 -6.34
N ASP A 118 14.24 0.77 -6.45
CA ASP A 118 14.34 2.19 -6.75
C ASP A 118 13.74 2.58 -8.12
N GLU A 119 13.63 1.62 -9.04
CA GLU A 119 13.01 1.80 -10.35
C GLU A 119 11.47 1.63 -10.30
N GLY A 120 10.91 1.32 -9.13
CA GLY A 120 9.47 1.07 -8.94
C GLY A 120 9.03 -0.30 -9.45
N VAL A 121 9.97 -1.22 -9.68
CA VAL A 121 9.69 -2.60 -10.09
C VAL A 121 9.54 -3.46 -8.85
N ARG A 122 8.44 -4.20 -8.79
CA ARG A 122 8.16 -5.13 -7.69
C ARG A 122 9.23 -6.23 -7.65
N GLY A 123 9.73 -6.50 -6.44
CA GLY A 123 10.70 -7.56 -6.20
C GLY A 123 10.14 -8.94 -6.54
N TYR A 124 11.01 -9.80 -7.06
CA TYR A 124 10.71 -11.22 -7.17
C TYR A 124 10.64 -11.84 -5.78
N PHE A 125 9.88 -12.93 -5.68
CA PHE A 125 9.77 -13.73 -4.48
C PHE A 125 11.18 -14.15 -4.01
N SER A 126 11.69 -13.48 -3.00
CA SER A 126 12.86 -13.94 -2.27
C SER A 126 12.42 -14.26 -0.85
N TYR A 127 12.61 -15.51 -0.44
CA TYR A 127 12.47 -15.86 0.95
C TYR A 127 13.56 -15.18 1.75
N GLY A 128 13.24 -14.62 2.91
CA GLY A 128 14.22 -14.16 3.86
C GLY A 128 15.14 -15.33 4.26
N GLU A 129 16.38 -15.05 4.67
CA GLU A 129 17.38 -16.07 5.04
C GLU A 129 16.88 -17.05 6.12
N THR A 130 15.89 -16.66 6.88
CA THR A 130 15.27 -17.45 7.96
C THR A 130 13.88 -17.96 7.63
N THR A 131 13.41 -17.76 6.39
CA THR A 131 12.03 -18.11 6.03
C THR A 131 11.87 -19.63 5.91
N THR A 132 11.19 -20.21 6.86
CA THR A 132 10.67 -21.59 6.79
C THR A 132 9.15 -21.57 6.81
N LYS A 133 8.52 -22.69 6.43
CA LYS A 133 7.05 -22.81 6.50
C LYS A 133 6.53 -22.55 7.93
N GLU A 134 7.30 -22.93 8.94
CA GLU A 134 7.00 -22.73 10.35
C GLU A 134 7.02 -21.25 10.72
N TYR A 135 8.03 -20.49 10.26
CA TYR A 135 8.11 -19.04 10.48
C TYR A 135 6.97 -18.29 9.82
N VAL A 136 6.62 -18.65 8.58
CA VAL A 136 5.48 -18.07 7.89
C VAL A 136 4.19 -18.35 8.65
N ALA A 137 3.97 -19.59 9.05
CA ALA A 137 2.80 -19.98 9.83
C ALA A 137 2.74 -19.24 11.19
N GLN A 138 3.88 -19.08 11.85
CA GLN A 138 3.98 -18.33 13.10
C GLN A 138 3.66 -16.85 12.90
N TYR A 139 4.20 -16.23 11.85
CA TYR A 139 3.92 -14.83 11.53
C TYR A 139 2.42 -14.59 11.39
N TYR A 140 1.74 -15.42 10.58
CA TYR A 140 0.30 -15.26 10.36
C TYR A 140 -0.57 -15.64 11.57
N LYS A 141 -0.05 -16.46 12.48
CA LYS A 141 -0.71 -16.73 13.77
C LYS A 141 -0.63 -15.56 14.72
N GLU A 142 0.51 -14.87 14.78
CA GLU A 142 0.77 -13.71 15.64
C GLU A 142 0.18 -12.42 15.07
N ALA A 143 0.16 -12.32 13.75
CA ALA A 143 -0.36 -11.20 12.99
C ALA A 143 -1.50 -11.71 12.09
N PRO A 144 -2.70 -11.93 12.62
CA PRO A 144 -3.83 -12.37 11.81
C PRO A 144 -4.05 -11.42 10.62
N TYR A 145 -4.70 -11.91 9.57
CA TYR A 145 -4.88 -11.26 8.26
C TYR A 145 -5.34 -9.79 8.29
N ASP A 146 -5.80 -9.33 9.42
CA ASP A 146 -6.15 -7.94 9.73
C ASP A 146 -4.95 -7.02 10.00
N THR A 147 -3.75 -7.43 9.66
CA THR A 147 -2.55 -6.58 9.71
C THR A 147 -2.57 -5.41 8.72
N ARG A 148 -3.66 -5.22 7.99
CA ARG A 148 -3.93 -3.99 7.21
C ARG A 148 -3.95 -2.74 8.08
N VAL A 149 -3.82 -2.91 9.38
CA VAL A 149 -4.02 -1.84 10.32
C VAL A 149 -2.77 -1.61 11.12
N VAL A 150 -2.00 -0.72 10.64
CA VAL A 150 -0.72 -0.43 11.25
C VAL A 150 -0.78 0.76 12.19
N CYS A 151 -1.74 1.64 12.05
CA CYS A 151 -1.80 2.86 12.84
C CYS A 151 -3.23 3.19 13.25
N ASP A 152 -3.39 3.73 14.45
CA ASP A 152 -4.53 4.54 14.78
C ASP A 152 -4.40 5.86 14.01
N LEU A 153 -4.99 5.88 12.81
CA LEU A 153 -4.97 7.06 11.95
C LEU A 153 -6.03 8.05 12.43
N ASN A 154 -5.61 9.29 12.57
CA ASN A 154 -6.51 10.38 12.81
C ASN A 154 -6.87 11.06 11.48
N ASP A 155 -8.07 11.58 11.38
CA ASP A 155 -8.56 12.26 10.18
C ASP A 155 -7.66 13.46 9.77
N ASP A 156 -7.01 14.12 10.74
CA ASP A 156 -6.08 15.23 10.53
C ASP A 156 -4.72 14.80 9.92
N GLN A 157 -4.44 13.51 9.89
CA GLN A 157 -3.25 12.95 9.22
C GLN A 157 -3.46 12.70 7.72
N ILE A 158 -4.72 12.70 7.25
CA ILE A 158 -5.04 12.49 5.85
C ILE A 158 -4.68 13.75 5.06
N ILE A 159 -3.72 13.63 4.14
CA ILE A 159 -3.30 14.75 3.30
C ILE A 159 -4.09 14.84 1.99
N GLY A 160 -4.73 13.76 1.59
CA GLY A 160 -5.53 13.71 0.38
C GLY A 160 -5.72 12.32 -0.17
N TRP A 161 -6.16 12.24 -1.42
CA TRP A 161 -6.28 10.98 -2.15
C TRP A 161 -5.73 11.10 -3.56
N ILE A 162 -5.36 9.96 -4.14
CA ILE A 162 -4.77 9.84 -5.48
C ILE A 162 -5.38 8.64 -6.22
N GLU A 163 -5.44 8.73 -7.53
CA GLU A 163 -5.87 7.66 -8.43
C GLU A 163 -4.67 7.09 -9.18
N LEU A 164 -4.58 5.76 -9.24
CA LEU A 164 -3.57 5.01 -9.99
C LEU A 164 -4.22 3.91 -10.84
#